data_f48efd952fe4d4daea19a9f158b992d2
#
_entry.id   f48efd952fe4d4daea19a9f158b992d2
#
_cell.length_a   1.000
_cell.length_b   1.000
_cell.length_c   1.000
_cell.angle_alpha   90.00
_cell.angle_beta   90.00
_cell.angle_gamma   90.00
#
_symmetry.space_group_name_H-M   'P 1'
#
loop_
_entity.id
_entity.type
_entity.pdbx_description
1 polymer ?
#
loop_
_entity_poly.entity_id
_entity_poly.type
_entity_poly.pdbx_seq_one_letter_code
_entity_poly.pdbx_strand_id
1 'polypeptide(L)'
;MKENKIIVAGIGPGSPEDITPAVVNALKESDVVIGYKYYFQFITSWLSEQTECIDTGMKREKARAELAFEYAEQGKTVCVISSGDAGIYGMAPLIYEMKRERGSEVEILVLPGISAFQKAASLLGAPIGHDFCIISLSDLMTSWEIIEKRITAAATADFVTAVYNPK
;
A
#
# COMPACT_ATOMS: atom_id res chain seq x y z
N MET A 1 11.17 -22.43 -12.59
CA MET A 1 11.91 -21.16 -12.56
C MET A 1 11.10 -20.24 -11.66
N LYS A 2 11.73 -19.54 -10.68
CA LYS A 2 11.02 -18.50 -9.93
C LYS A 2 10.65 -17.39 -10.93
N GLU A 3 9.39 -17.01 -10.94
CA GLU A 3 8.90 -15.92 -11.80
C GLU A 3 9.37 -14.59 -11.25
N ASN A 4 9.93 -13.76 -12.12
CA ASN A 4 10.34 -12.40 -11.80
C ASN A 4 9.09 -11.56 -11.50
N LYS A 5 8.76 -11.34 -10.22
CA LYS A 5 7.53 -10.64 -9.88
C LYS A 5 7.71 -9.65 -8.73
N ILE A 6 6.93 -8.59 -8.78
CA ILE A 6 6.74 -7.64 -7.69
C ILE A 6 5.35 -7.86 -7.11
N ILE A 7 5.30 -8.18 -5.83
CA ILE A 7 4.06 -8.27 -5.06
C ILE A 7 3.91 -6.95 -4.29
N VAL A 8 2.81 -6.24 -4.50
CA VAL A 8 2.52 -5.01 -3.73
C VAL A 8 1.45 -5.36 -2.71
N ALA A 9 1.84 -5.45 -1.46
CA ALA A 9 1.02 -6.04 -0.41
C ALA A 9 0.54 -4.99 0.61
N GLY A 10 -0.77 -4.95 0.86
CA GLY A 10 -1.37 -4.20 1.95
C GLY A 10 -1.33 -5.02 3.25
N ILE A 11 -0.57 -4.54 4.24
CA ILE A 11 -0.37 -5.27 5.51
C ILE A 11 -1.40 -4.91 6.59
N GLY A 12 -2.51 -4.27 6.22
CA GLY A 12 -3.55 -3.90 7.18
C GLY A 12 -3.20 -2.69 8.04
N PRO A 13 -4.09 -2.33 8.98
CA PRO A 13 -4.02 -1.08 9.76
C PRO A 13 -3.12 -1.16 11.00
N GLY A 14 -2.32 -2.21 11.18
CA GLY A 14 -1.33 -2.31 12.24
C GLY A 14 -1.55 -3.42 13.26
N SER A 15 -2.52 -4.32 13.03
CA SER A 15 -2.72 -5.54 13.82
C SER A 15 -2.38 -6.77 12.99
N PRO A 16 -1.65 -7.76 13.54
CA PRO A 16 -1.37 -9.01 12.86
C PRO A 16 -2.63 -9.76 12.39
N GLU A 17 -3.72 -9.69 13.14
CA GLU A 17 -4.99 -10.35 12.83
C GLU A 17 -5.69 -9.74 11.61
N ASP A 18 -5.34 -8.50 11.27
CA ASP A 18 -5.91 -7.78 10.12
C ASP A 18 -5.10 -8.00 8.81
N ILE A 19 -4.06 -8.84 8.85
CA ILE A 19 -3.28 -9.20 7.66
C ILE A 19 -3.92 -10.41 6.97
N THR A 20 -4.16 -10.28 5.67
CA THR A 20 -4.82 -11.35 4.92
C THR A 20 -3.90 -12.58 4.75
N PRO A 21 -4.44 -13.81 4.71
CA PRO A 21 -3.64 -15.02 4.47
C PRO A 21 -2.83 -14.97 3.17
N ALA A 22 -3.35 -14.30 2.13
CA ALA A 22 -2.65 -14.11 0.87
C ALA A 22 -1.35 -13.30 1.05
N VAL A 23 -1.42 -12.22 1.84
CA VAL A 23 -0.25 -11.39 2.17
C VAL A 23 0.74 -12.17 3.03
N VAL A 24 0.27 -12.93 4.01
CA VAL A 24 1.15 -13.78 4.84
C VAL A 24 1.91 -14.78 3.98
N ASN A 25 1.25 -15.44 3.03
CA ASN A 25 1.89 -16.39 2.12
C ASN A 25 2.93 -15.68 1.24
N ALA A 26 2.58 -14.52 0.67
CA ALA A 26 3.49 -13.73 -0.14
C ALA A 26 4.75 -13.31 0.62
N LEU A 27 4.62 -12.91 1.88
CA LEU A 27 5.76 -12.56 2.74
C LEU A 27 6.71 -13.75 2.95
N LYS A 28 6.15 -14.94 3.21
CA LYS A 28 6.94 -16.18 3.40
C LYS A 28 7.70 -16.61 2.16
N GLU A 29 7.15 -16.33 0.98
CA GLU A 29 7.72 -16.74 -0.31
C GLU A 29 8.67 -15.70 -0.91
N SER A 30 8.73 -14.50 -0.35
CA SER A 30 9.52 -13.40 -0.88
C SER A 30 11.00 -13.55 -0.56
N ASP A 31 11.85 -13.32 -1.57
CA ASP A 31 13.30 -13.22 -1.41
C ASP A 31 13.69 -11.86 -0.78
N VAL A 32 12.94 -10.81 -1.13
CA VAL A 32 13.18 -9.43 -0.69
C VAL A 32 11.86 -8.79 -0.27
N VAL A 33 11.86 -8.14 0.89
CA VAL A 33 10.73 -7.30 1.34
C VAL A 33 11.21 -5.87 1.49
N ILE A 34 10.56 -4.94 0.80
CA ILE A 34 10.91 -3.53 0.76
C ILE A 34 9.78 -2.70 1.38
N GLY A 35 10.13 -1.82 2.31
CA GLY A 35 9.11 -0.99 2.96
C GLY A 35 9.69 0.14 3.80
N TYR A 36 8.82 0.79 4.55
CA TYR A 36 9.23 1.71 5.60
C TYR A 36 9.54 0.94 6.88
N LYS A 37 10.64 1.26 7.56
CA LYS A 37 11.16 0.55 8.74
C LYS A 37 10.09 0.20 9.79
N TYR A 38 9.20 1.14 10.06
CA TYR A 38 8.15 0.96 11.06
C TYR A 38 7.20 -0.20 10.74
N TYR A 39 7.02 -0.53 9.46
CA TYR A 39 6.09 -1.60 9.05
C TYR A 39 6.63 -2.99 9.30
N PHE A 40 7.95 -3.17 9.34
CA PHE A 40 8.55 -4.48 9.55
C PHE A 40 8.17 -5.12 10.89
N GLN A 41 7.94 -4.32 11.94
CA GLN A 41 7.53 -4.84 13.24
C GLN A 41 6.21 -5.63 13.19
N PHE A 42 5.35 -5.37 12.20
CA PHE A 42 4.06 -6.05 12.07
C PHE A 42 4.13 -7.36 11.28
N ILE A 43 5.24 -7.62 10.58
CA ILE A 43 5.36 -8.74 9.65
C ILE A 43 6.51 -9.70 9.97
N THR A 44 7.38 -9.36 10.92
CA THR A 44 8.62 -10.11 11.22
C THR A 44 8.37 -11.59 11.46
N SER A 45 7.26 -11.96 12.10
CA SER A 45 6.91 -13.36 12.41
C SER A 45 6.61 -14.23 11.18
N TRP A 46 6.40 -13.63 10.02
CA TRP A 46 6.11 -14.35 8.77
C TRP A 46 7.25 -14.33 7.76
N LEU A 47 8.34 -13.65 8.07
CA LEU A 47 9.50 -13.61 7.18
C LEU A 47 10.35 -14.85 7.38
N SER A 48 10.96 -15.35 6.29
CA SER A 48 12.02 -16.34 6.35
C SER A 48 13.31 -15.71 6.89
N GLU A 49 14.15 -16.50 7.55
CA GLU A 49 15.50 -16.07 7.95
C GLU A 49 16.37 -15.63 6.76
N GLN A 50 16.03 -16.09 5.56
CA GLN A 50 16.75 -15.77 4.33
C GLN A 50 16.17 -14.54 3.60
N THR A 51 15.04 -14.00 4.07
CA THR A 51 14.40 -12.86 3.44
C THR A 51 15.20 -11.57 3.72
N GLU A 52 15.61 -10.92 2.65
CA GLU A 52 16.28 -9.62 2.74
C GLU A 52 15.25 -8.52 3.01
N CYS A 53 15.42 -7.76 4.11
CA CYS A 53 14.53 -6.66 4.48
C CYS A 53 15.19 -5.32 4.18
N ILE A 54 14.58 -4.50 3.33
CA ILE A 54 15.13 -3.21 2.91
C ILE A 54 14.25 -2.06 3.39
N ASP A 55 14.81 -1.24 4.29
CA ASP A 55 14.21 0.03 4.68
C ASP A 55 14.66 1.15 3.73
N THR A 56 13.71 1.81 3.12
CA THR A 56 13.98 2.95 2.23
C THR A 56 13.72 4.31 2.88
N GLY A 57 13.30 4.32 4.13
CA GLY A 57 12.92 5.53 4.85
C GLY A 57 11.56 6.10 4.43
N MET A 58 11.16 7.16 5.13
CA MET A 58 9.92 7.89 4.86
C MET A 58 10.10 8.84 3.67
N LYS A 59 9.03 9.07 2.88
CA LYS A 59 9.04 9.94 1.68
C LYS A 59 10.05 9.50 0.60
N ARG A 60 10.29 8.20 0.49
CA ARG A 60 11.19 7.58 -0.49
C ARG A 60 10.47 6.59 -1.40
N GLU A 61 9.19 6.88 -1.70
CA GLU A 61 8.30 5.98 -2.45
C GLU A 61 8.87 5.65 -3.83
N LYS A 62 9.42 6.66 -4.53
CA LYS A 62 10.03 6.46 -5.86
C LYS A 62 11.26 5.55 -5.78
N ALA A 63 12.19 5.82 -4.86
CA ALA A 63 13.37 4.98 -4.66
C ALA A 63 12.99 3.54 -4.25
N ARG A 64 11.92 3.38 -3.44
CA ARG A 64 11.37 2.07 -3.07
C ARG A 64 10.87 1.30 -4.29
N ALA A 65 10.17 1.97 -5.19
CA ALA A 65 9.69 1.37 -6.43
C ALA A 65 10.85 1.02 -7.36
N GLU A 66 11.85 1.90 -7.53
CA GLU A 66 13.06 1.64 -8.32
C GLU A 66 13.78 0.38 -7.86
N LEU A 67 14.04 0.26 -6.54
CA LEU A 67 14.67 -0.93 -5.95
C LEU A 67 13.85 -2.20 -6.18
N ALA A 68 12.52 -2.12 -6.12
CA ALA A 68 11.68 -3.29 -6.36
C ALA A 68 11.87 -3.84 -7.77
N PHE A 69 11.96 -2.98 -8.79
CA PHE A 69 12.25 -3.41 -10.15
C PHE A 69 13.67 -3.94 -10.29
N GLU A 70 14.68 -3.30 -9.70
CA GLU A 70 16.06 -3.75 -9.76
C GLU A 70 16.23 -5.18 -9.24
N TYR A 71 15.60 -5.51 -8.12
CA TYR A 71 15.65 -6.86 -7.55
C TYR A 71 14.82 -7.86 -8.37
N ALA A 72 13.65 -7.47 -8.84
CA ALA A 72 12.79 -8.35 -9.65
C ALA A 72 13.45 -8.69 -11.00
N GLU A 73 14.09 -7.72 -11.65
CA GLU A 73 14.83 -7.91 -12.90
C GLU A 73 16.07 -8.83 -12.74
N GLN A 74 16.56 -9.01 -11.50
CA GLN A 74 17.57 -10.00 -11.14
C GLN A 74 17.00 -11.41 -10.86
N GLY A 75 15.70 -11.63 -11.06
CA GLY A 75 15.06 -12.93 -10.86
C GLY A 75 14.56 -13.19 -9.45
N LYS A 76 14.45 -12.16 -8.61
CA LYS A 76 13.94 -12.29 -7.24
C LYS A 76 12.43 -12.05 -7.16
N THR A 77 11.77 -12.74 -6.22
CA THR A 77 10.41 -12.42 -5.79
C THR A 77 10.48 -11.29 -4.77
N VAL A 78 9.95 -10.13 -5.14
CA VAL A 78 9.99 -8.92 -4.30
C VAL A 78 8.62 -8.60 -3.75
N CYS A 79 8.52 -8.35 -2.45
CA CYS A 79 7.30 -7.86 -1.81
C CYS A 79 7.47 -6.40 -1.36
N VAL A 80 6.70 -5.49 -1.93
CA VAL A 80 6.64 -4.10 -1.50
C VAL A 80 5.46 -3.93 -0.56
N ILE A 81 5.72 -3.60 0.71
CA ILE A 81 4.69 -3.49 1.72
C ILE A 81 4.17 -2.06 1.89
N SER A 82 2.86 -1.94 2.07
CA SER A 82 2.15 -0.71 2.41
C SER A 82 1.27 -0.94 3.64
N SER A 83 1.17 0.04 4.55
CA SER A 83 0.15 -0.02 5.60
C SER A 83 -1.25 0.11 5.00
N GLY A 84 -2.25 -0.47 5.64
CA GLY A 84 -3.60 -0.52 5.11
C GLY A 84 -3.69 -1.34 3.84
N ASP A 85 -4.26 -0.77 2.81
CA ASP A 85 -4.39 -1.33 1.47
C ASP A 85 -3.32 -0.81 0.51
N ALA A 86 -2.81 -1.67 -0.37
CA ALA A 86 -1.75 -1.32 -1.31
C ALA A 86 -2.20 -0.35 -2.42
N GLY A 87 -3.50 -0.32 -2.75
CA GLY A 87 -4.10 0.54 -3.78
C GLY A 87 -4.68 1.85 -3.25
N ILE A 88 -5.00 1.91 -1.94
CA ILE A 88 -5.61 3.11 -1.33
C ILE A 88 -4.51 3.97 -0.72
N TYR A 89 -4.05 4.97 -1.48
CA TYR A 89 -2.90 5.82 -1.15
C TYR A 89 -1.61 5.05 -0.81
N GLY A 90 -1.52 3.79 -1.29
CA GLY A 90 -0.38 2.90 -1.12
C GLY A 90 0.55 2.89 -2.34
N MET A 91 1.42 1.89 -2.40
CA MET A 91 2.48 1.82 -3.40
C MET A 91 2.03 1.31 -4.78
N ALA A 92 0.85 0.65 -4.89
CA ALA A 92 0.46 0.00 -6.12
C ALA A 92 0.35 0.94 -7.33
N PRO A 93 -0.26 2.14 -7.24
CA PRO A 93 -0.31 3.07 -8.37
C PRO A 93 1.08 3.45 -8.89
N LEU A 94 2.02 3.74 -7.99
CA LEU A 94 3.38 4.14 -8.35
C LEU A 94 4.17 3.00 -9.01
N ILE A 95 3.99 1.77 -8.55
CA ILE A 95 4.62 0.58 -9.16
C ILE A 95 4.12 0.37 -10.59
N TYR A 96 2.81 0.52 -10.85
CA TYR A 96 2.27 0.43 -12.21
C TYR A 96 2.73 1.57 -13.12
N GLU A 97 2.80 2.80 -12.59
CA GLU A 97 3.32 3.96 -13.32
C GLU A 97 4.77 3.70 -13.73
N MET A 98 5.62 3.29 -12.80
CA MET A 98 7.03 3.00 -13.05
C MET A 98 7.23 1.82 -14.01
N LYS A 99 6.40 0.75 -13.92
CA LYS A 99 6.41 -0.32 -14.91
C LYS A 99 6.26 0.21 -16.33
N ARG A 100 5.27 1.09 -16.53
CA ARG A 100 4.99 1.70 -17.84
C ARG A 100 6.15 2.61 -18.30
N GLU A 101 6.70 3.44 -17.41
CA GLU A 101 7.82 4.33 -17.72
C GLU A 101 9.10 3.56 -18.09
N ARG A 102 9.36 2.44 -17.41
CA ARG A 102 10.53 1.58 -17.67
C ARG A 102 10.35 0.65 -18.87
N GLY A 103 9.12 0.45 -19.35
CA GLY A 103 8.83 -0.60 -20.33
C GLY A 103 9.14 -2.00 -19.78
N SER A 104 9.03 -2.20 -18.46
CA SER A 104 9.41 -3.46 -17.81
C SER A 104 8.34 -4.54 -18.02
N GLU A 105 8.78 -5.79 -18.26
CA GLU A 105 7.92 -6.98 -18.40
C GLU A 105 7.72 -7.72 -17.06
N VAL A 106 8.28 -7.21 -15.95
CA VAL A 106 8.12 -7.80 -14.62
C VAL A 106 6.64 -7.94 -14.29
N GLU A 107 6.22 -9.10 -13.82
CA GLU A 107 4.85 -9.32 -13.35
C GLU A 107 4.57 -8.52 -12.07
N ILE A 108 3.40 -7.87 -12.00
CA ILE A 108 2.94 -7.17 -10.80
C ILE A 108 1.70 -7.86 -10.27
N LEU A 109 1.75 -8.28 -9.01
CA LEU A 109 0.62 -8.80 -8.25
C LEU A 109 0.28 -7.83 -7.12
N VAL A 110 -0.95 -7.32 -7.09
CA VAL A 110 -1.42 -6.49 -5.98
C VAL A 110 -2.28 -7.34 -5.05
N LEU A 111 -1.87 -7.39 -3.79
CA LEU A 111 -2.62 -8.05 -2.73
C LEU A 111 -3.27 -6.99 -1.84
N PRO A 112 -4.60 -6.92 -1.79
CA PRO A 112 -5.30 -5.94 -0.99
C PRO A 112 -5.11 -6.20 0.51
N GLY A 113 -5.20 -5.12 1.28
CA GLY A 113 -5.21 -5.16 2.75
C GLY A 113 -6.41 -4.43 3.33
N ILE A 114 -6.67 -4.62 4.60
CA ILE A 114 -7.70 -3.88 5.32
C ILE A 114 -7.24 -2.44 5.50
N SER A 115 -7.97 -1.49 4.90
CA SER A 115 -7.64 -0.07 5.04
C SER A 115 -7.96 0.48 6.42
N ALA A 116 -7.24 1.52 6.84
CA ALA A 116 -7.46 2.18 8.12
C ALA A 116 -8.89 2.70 8.28
N PHE A 117 -9.53 3.19 7.22
CA PHE A 117 -10.92 3.66 7.28
C PHE A 117 -11.91 2.52 7.57
N GLN A 118 -11.67 1.31 7.03
CA GLN A 118 -12.51 0.14 7.32
C GLN A 118 -12.39 -0.28 8.78
N LYS A 119 -11.16 -0.31 9.32
CA LYS A 119 -10.94 -0.60 10.74
C LYS A 119 -11.55 0.47 11.64
N ALA A 120 -11.39 1.75 11.31
CA ALA A 120 -12.02 2.85 12.02
C ALA A 120 -13.54 2.74 12.00
N ALA A 121 -14.15 2.46 10.86
CA ALA A 121 -15.59 2.27 10.72
C ALA A 121 -16.10 1.12 11.58
N SER A 122 -15.39 0.00 11.69
CA SER A 122 -15.79 -1.12 12.54
C SER A 122 -15.82 -0.77 14.02
N LEU A 123 -15.01 0.20 14.45
CA LEU A 123 -14.97 0.68 15.84
C LEU A 123 -15.99 1.80 16.13
N LEU A 124 -16.48 2.47 15.07
CA LEU A 124 -17.38 3.62 15.16
C LEU A 124 -18.87 3.29 14.89
N GLY A 125 -19.23 2.00 14.91
CA GLY A 125 -20.61 1.58 14.68
C GLY A 125 -20.96 1.45 13.19
N ALA A 126 -19.99 1.11 12.36
CA ALA A 126 -20.14 0.83 10.92
C ALA A 126 -20.79 1.97 10.09
N PRO A 127 -20.32 3.24 10.19
CA PRO A 127 -20.94 4.38 9.53
C PRO A 127 -20.91 4.31 7.99
N ILE A 128 -20.05 3.45 7.41
CA ILE A 128 -19.92 3.24 5.96
C ILE A 128 -20.92 2.22 5.38
N GLY A 129 -22.03 2.00 6.07
CA GLY A 129 -23.12 1.13 5.59
C GLY A 129 -23.94 1.73 4.45
N HIS A 130 -23.77 3.01 4.15
CA HIS A 130 -24.30 3.75 3.01
C HIS A 130 -23.18 4.23 2.11
N ASP A 131 -23.52 5.12 1.16
CA ASP A 131 -22.54 5.71 0.25
C ASP A 131 -21.48 6.48 1.01
N PHE A 132 -20.23 6.26 0.65
CA PHE A 132 -19.09 6.89 1.29
C PHE A 132 -18.03 7.30 0.27
N CYS A 133 -17.16 8.20 0.66
CA CYS A 133 -15.98 8.55 -0.13
C CYS A 133 -14.72 8.64 0.72
N ILE A 134 -13.57 8.60 0.03
CA ILE A 134 -12.24 8.70 0.64
C ILE A 134 -11.54 9.90 0.01
N ILE A 135 -11.07 10.85 0.84
CA ILE A 135 -10.43 12.07 0.37
C ILE A 135 -9.07 12.22 1.05
N SER A 136 -8.02 12.41 0.26
CA SER A 136 -6.70 12.77 0.77
C SER A 136 -6.55 14.29 0.83
N LEU A 137 -6.05 14.80 1.95
CA LEU A 137 -5.70 16.21 2.14
C LEU A 137 -4.27 16.54 1.70
N SER A 138 -3.54 15.57 1.15
CA SER A 138 -2.21 15.82 0.61
C SER A 138 -2.26 16.72 -0.62
N ASP A 139 -1.59 17.85 -0.55
CA ASP A 139 -1.45 18.84 -1.63
C ASP A 139 -0.16 18.65 -2.47
N LEU A 140 0.54 17.53 -2.29
CA LEU A 140 1.78 17.25 -3.01
C LEU A 140 1.58 17.03 -4.52
N MET A 141 0.46 16.42 -4.90
CA MET A 141 0.15 16.10 -6.31
C MET A 141 -1.23 16.63 -6.75
N THR A 142 -1.98 17.25 -5.85
CA THR A 142 -3.34 17.76 -6.11
C THR A 142 -3.45 19.15 -5.49
N SER A 143 -3.84 20.15 -6.28
CA SER A 143 -3.99 21.50 -5.74
C SER A 143 -5.06 21.56 -4.64
N TRP A 144 -4.87 22.47 -3.69
CA TRP A 144 -5.79 22.65 -2.58
C TRP A 144 -7.23 22.99 -3.05
N GLU A 145 -7.38 23.76 -4.10
CA GLU A 145 -8.68 24.07 -4.70
C GLU A 145 -9.45 22.83 -5.15
N ILE A 146 -8.74 21.82 -5.69
CA ILE A 146 -9.35 20.55 -6.07
C ILE A 146 -9.75 19.75 -4.85
N ILE A 147 -8.91 19.76 -3.80
CA ILE A 147 -9.22 19.08 -2.54
C ILE A 147 -10.46 19.69 -1.90
N GLU A 148 -10.52 21.02 -1.81
CA GLU A 148 -11.67 21.77 -1.26
C GLU A 148 -12.95 21.50 -2.06
N LYS A 149 -12.86 21.47 -3.39
CA LYS A 149 -13.98 21.11 -4.27
C LYS A 149 -14.50 19.71 -3.98
N ARG A 150 -13.62 18.74 -3.77
CA ARG A 150 -13.98 17.35 -3.42
C ARG A 150 -14.68 17.27 -2.07
N ILE A 151 -14.17 17.98 -1.06
CA ILE A 151 -14.77 18.05 0.28
C ILE A 151 -16.17 18.66 0.19
N THR A 152 -16.32 19.79 -0.50
CA THR A 152 -17.60 20.46 -0.69
C THR A 152 -18.62 19.56 -1.41
N ALA A 153 -18.19 18.86 -2.45
CA ALA A 153 -19.05 17.92 -3.17
C ALA A 153 -19.51 16.74 -2.29
N ALA A 154 -18.60 16.18 -1.49
CA ALA A 154 -18.93 15.10 -0.56
C ALA A 154 -19.93 15.55 0.51
N ALA A 155 -19.72 16.73 1.08
CA ALA A 155 -20.63 17.32 2.07
C ALA A 155 -22.01 17.66 1.46
N THR A 156 -22.03 18.19 0.25
CA THR A 156 -23.30 18.52 -0.43
C THR A 156 -24.11 17.27 -0.79
N ALA A 157 -23.43 16.17 -1.11
CA ALA A 157 -24.06 14.89 -1.43
C ALA A 157 -24.30 13.99 -0.21
N ASP A 158 -24.02 14.49 1.01
CA ASP A 158 -24.19 13.78 2.29
C ASP A 158 -23.45 12.44 2.36
N PHE A 159 -22.25 12.35 1.74
CA PHE A 159 -21.41 11.17 1.84
C PHE A 159 -20.73 11.07 3.22
N VAL A 160 -20.73 9.86 3.79
CA VAL A 160 -19.79 9.54 4.86
C VAL A 160 -18.38 9.63 4.32
N THR A 161 -17.53 10.48 4.92
CA THR A 161 -16.23 10.79 4.34
C THR A 161 -15.08 10.34 5.24
N ALA A 162 -14.20 9.49 4.72
CA ALA A 162 -12.93 9.18 5.35
C ALA A 162 -11.84 10.14 4.84
N VAL A 163 -11.21 10.86 5.77
CA VAL A 163 -10.17 11.84 5.45
C VAL A 163 -8.79 11.28 5.77
N TYR A 164 -7.90 11.31 4.77
CA TYR A 164 -6.53 10.82 4.86
C TYR A 164 -5.51 11.94 4.76
N ASN A 165 -4.31 11.69 5.27
CA ASN A 165 -3.15 12.58 5.19
C ASN A 165 -3.45 13.99 5.71
N PRO A 166 -4.03 14.15 6.92
CA PRO A 166 -4.15 15.46 7.54
C PRO A 166 -2.75 16.05 7.80
N LYS A 167 -2.64 17.38 7.72
CA LYS A 167 -1.41 18.10 8.10
C LYS A 167 -1.38 18.34 9.60
#